data_cd2b96b571431f479149611bbd7263d9
#
_entry.id   cd2b96b571431f479149611bbd7263d9
#
_cell.length_a   1.000
_cell.length_b   1.000
_cell.length_c   1.000
_cell.angle_alpha   90.00
_cell.angle_beta   90.00
_cell.angle_gamma   90.00
#
_symmetry.space_group_name_H-M   'P 1'
#
loop_
_entity.id
_entity.type
_entity.pdbx_description
1 polymer ?
#
loop_
_entity_poly.entity_id
_entity_poly.type
_entity_poly.pdbx_seq_one_letter_code
_entity_poly.pdbx_strand_id
1 'polypeptide(L)'
;VDLCVPNHLHRSFAEKAAAAGKHIVCTKPLTAYVGQDLPEGIADGEVSLTPRPEMLKVALADAQAMVDSAKAAGVQLMYGENWVHAPSFRRAQELLHSSEAVALEMRGWETHSGSHTPYAKLWRYNGGGALIRLAAHPIGAMVALKKAEGQSRGESIVPVEVTCEVADLSLAAAAGPEPKITTGWVDVENWGCLTIRFSDGTRGVAIGSDNQLGGMESHLKVLASTCQFEINLSPNNMLRSYAVEDGAFGEEYVMEKASTQAGWNTPIPDEDWSSGHQAMCDEFIAAVREGRPTASDGELGLEVTRIIYSGYVSAAEGRRVALR
;
A
#
# COMPACT_ATOMS: atom_id res chain seq x y z
N VAL A 1 -17.62 -11.80 1.34
CA VAL A 1 -17.63 -11.11 0.03
C VAL A 1 -16.27 -10.51 -0.20
N ASP A 2 -15.66 -10.78 -1.36
CA ASP A 2 -14.39 -10.20 -1.78
C ASP A 2 -14.67 -9.06 -2.78
N LEU A 3 -14.17 -7.85 -2.45
CA LEU A 3 -14.37 -6.62 -3.22
C LEU A 3 -13.15 -6.33 -4.09
N CYS A 4 -13.03 -7.03 -5.21
CA CYS A 4 -12.05 -6.77 -6.28
C CYS A 4 -12.66 -5.84 -7.35
N VAL A 5 -13.14 -4.69 -6.92
CA VAL A 5 -13.84 -3.69 -7.77
C VAL A 5 -13.09 -2.35 -7.76
N PRO A 6 -13.38 -1.42 -8.68
CA PRO A 6 -12.80 -0.07 -8.64
C PRO A 6 -13.08 0.67 -7.33
N ASN A 7 -12.13 1.49 -6.88
CA ASN A 7 -12.14 2.15 -5.57
C ASN A 7 -13.44 2.90 -5.22
N HIS A 8 -14.06 3.56 -6.20
CA HIS A 8 -15.31 4.31 -6.00
C HIS A 8 -16.51 3.42 -5.64
N LEU A 9 -16.41 2.11 -5.83
CA LEU A 9 -17.46 1.14 -5.50
C LEU A 9 -17.26 0.50 -4.11
N HIS A 10 -16.07 0.62 -3.51
CA HIS A 10 -15.76 -0.07 -2.26
C HIS A 10 -16.76 0.21 -1.17
N ARG A 11 -17.04 1.49 -0.87
CA ARG A 11 -17.98 1.89 0.17
C ARG A 11 -19.37 1.30 -0.07
N SER A 12 -19.94 1.51 -1.25
CA SER A 12 -21.32 1.09 -1.54
C SER A 12 -21.50 -0.44 -1.49
N PHE A 13 -20.48 -1.20 -1.93
CA PHE A 13 -20.52 -2.66 -1.86
C PHE A 13 -20.25 -3.17 -0.43
N ALA A 14 -19.35 -2.53 0.31
CA ALA A 14 -19.10 -2.88 1.70
C ALA A 14 -20.36 -2.66 2.58
N GLU A 15 -21.03 -1.52 2.45
CA GLU A 15 -22.27 -1.23 3.17
C GLU A 15 -23.37 -2.24 2.82
N LYS A 16 -23.54 -2.61 1.54
CA LYS A 16 -24.50 -3.63 1.10
C LYS A 16 -24.17 -5.02 1.65
N ALA A 17 -22.88 -5.40 1.64
CA ALA A 17 -22.43 -6.68 2.17
C ALA A 17 -22.64 -6.73 3.70
N ALA A 18 -22.31 -5.68 4.42
CA ALA A 18 -22.54 -5.55 5.85
C ALA A 18 -24.05 -5.67 6.19
N ALA A 19 -24.90 -4.93 5.49
CA ALA A 19 -26.35 -5.01 5.66
C ALA A 19 -26.92 -6.42 5.39
N ALA A 20 -26.27 -7.20 4.53
CA ALA A 20 -26.59 -8.60 4.27
C ALA A 20 -25.94 -9.59 5.27
N GLY A 21 -25.27 -9.10 6.33
CA GLY A 21 -24.61 -9.92 7.34
C GLY A 21 -23.41 -10.72 6.80
N LYS A 22 -22.71 -10.19 5.79
CA LYS A 22 -21.56 -10.87 5.16
C LYS A 22 -20.25 -10.22 5.61
N HIS A 23 -19.26 -11.05 6.00
CA HIS A 23 -17.89 -10.59 6.17
C HIS A 23 -17.32 -10.09 4.85
N ILE A 24 -16.45 -9.09 4.91
CA ILE A 24 -15.99 -8.30 3.77
C ILE A 24 -14.47 -8.37 3.71
N VAL A 25 -13.92 -8.73 2.56
CA VAL A 25 -12.54 -8.48 2.17
C VAL A 25 -12.57 -7.32 1.18
N CYS A 26 -11.80 -6.28 1.43
CA CYS A 26 -11.67 -5.14 0.53
C CYS A 26 -10.21 -4.98 0.13
N THR A 27 -9.93 -4.97 -1.18
CA THR A 27 -8.58 -4.73 -1.70
C THR A 27 -8.09 -3.33 -1.32
N LYS A 28 -6.78 -3.14 -1.35
CA LYS A 28 -6.16 -1.81 -1.18
C LYS A 28 -6.34 -0.94 -2.46
N PRO A 29 -6.44 0.39 -2.29
CA PRO A 29 -6.65 1.11 -1.04
C PRO A 29 -8.07 0.89 -0.50
N LEU A 30 -8.27 1.01 0.83
CA LEU A 30 -9.61 0.82 1.42
C LEU A 30 -10.62 1.77 0.79
N THR A 31 -10.25 3.05 0.69
CA THR A 31 -10.98 4.08 -0.05
C THR A 31 -10.02 5.02 -0.76
N ALA A 32 -10.55 5.77 -1.73
CA ALA A 32 -9.84 6.82 -2.43
C ALA A 32 -10.80 7.98 -2.75
N TYR A 33 -10.27 9.20 -2.86
CA TYR A 33 -11.01 10.31 -3.41
C TYR A 33 -10.97 10.26 -4.94
N VAL A 34 -12.11 10.10 -5.56
CA VAL A 34 -12.27 10.00 -7.02
C VAL A 34 -13.32 10.98 -7.56
N GLY A 35 -13.65 12.00 -6.75
CA GLY A 35 -14.68 13.00 -7.10
C GLY A 35 -16.11 12.53 -6.84
N GLN A 36 -16.31 11.66 -5.86
CA GLN A 36 -17.62 11.09 -5.51
C GLN A 36 -18.60 12.09 -4.92
N ASP A 37 -18.15 13.25 -4.49
CA ASP A 37 -18.93 14.39 -3.97
C ASP A 37 -19.11 15.53 -5.01
N LEU A 38 -18.49 15.37 -6.18
CA LEU A 38 -18.57 16.36 -7.27
C LEU A 38 -19.81 16.14 -8.13
N PRO A 39 -20.26 17.17 -8.87
CA PRO A 39 -21.40 17.05 -9.78
C PRO A 39 -21.22 15.95 -10.81
N GLU A 40 -22.33 15.30 -11.16
CA GLU A 40 -22.36 14.29 -12.22
C GLU A 40 -21.89 14.90 -13.56
N GLY A 41 -21.00 14.18 -14.29
CA GLY A 41 -20.50 14.64 -15.59
C GLY A 41 -19.29 15.58 -15.54
N ILE A 42 -18.70 15.84 -14.35
CA ILE A 42 -17.43 16.58 -14.27
C ILE A 42 -16.33 15.87 -15.10
N ALA A 43 -15.51 16.65 -15.77
CA ALA A 43 -14.42 16.10 -16.59
C ALA A 43 -13.36 15.40 -15.73
N ASP A 44 -12.77 14.33 -16.25
CA ASP A 44 -11.83 13.48 -15.48
C ASP A 44 -10.67 14.28 -14.88
N GLY A 45 -10.05 15.19 -15.63
CA GLY A 45 -8.94 16.02 -15.15
C GLY A 45 -9.33 17.11 -14.14
N GLU A 46 -10.61 17.39 -13.94
CA GLU A 46 -11.06 18.38 -12.95
C GLU A 46 -11.11 17.82 -11.53
N VAL A 47 -11.19 16.48 -11.38
CA VAL A 47 -11.20 15.82 -10.07
C VAL A 47 -9.94 16.11 -9.28
N SER A 48 -8.79 16.11 -9.93
CA SER A 48 -7.50 16.37 -9.30
C SER A 48 -7.30 17.82 -8.83
N LEU A 49 -8.15 18.74 -9.31
CA LEU A 49 -8.13 20.16 -8.92
C LEU A 49 -8.80 20.42 -7.56
N THR A 50 -9.53 19.44 -7.02
CA THR A 50 -10.13 19.55 -5.68
C THR A 50 -9.03 19.81 -4.63
N PRO A 51 -9.22 20.75 -3.70
CA PRO A 51 -8.26 21.01 -2.63
C PRO A 51 -7.94 19.74 -1.83
N ARG A 52 -6.68 19.47 -1.56
CA ARG A 52 -6.24 18.24 -0.84
C ARG A 52 -6.91 18.04 0.53
N PRO A 53 -7.16 19.10 1.35
CA PRO A 53 -7.94 18.94 2.59
C PRO A 53 -9.36 18.44 2.38
N GLU A 54 -10.05 18.83 1.30
CA GLU A 54 -11.38 18.33 0.99
C GLU A 54 -11.34 16.87 0.55
N MET A 55 -10.35 16.50 -0.28
CA MET A 55 -10.12 15.09 -0.65
C MET A 55 -9.90 14.20 0.59
N LEU A 56 -9.06 14.66 1.53
CA LEU A 56 -8.80 13.97 2.80
C LEU A 56 -10.10 13.76 3.57
N LYS A 57 -10.92 14.79 3.71
CA LYS A 57 -12.20 14.74 4.43
C LYS A 57 -13.14 13.69 3.84
N VAL A 58 -13.31 13.71 2.52
CA VAL A 58 -14.23 12.79 1.82
C VAL A 58 -13.71 11.35 1.88
N ALA A 59 -12.42 11.11 1.59
CA ALA A 59 -11.83 9.78 1.64
C ALA A 59 -11.91 9.15 3.04
N LEU A 60 -11.69 9.96 4.10
CA LEU A 60 -11.84 9.49 5.48
C LEU A 60 -13.29 9.22 5.86
N ALA A 61 -14.24 10.06 5.41
CA ALA A 61 -15.65 9.83 5.68
C ALA A 61 -16.12 8.50 5.06
N ASP A 62 -15.66 8.19 3.85
CA ASP A 62 -15.97 6.92 3.19
C ASP A 62 -15.35 5.71 3.92
N ALA A 63 -14.08 5.81 4.29
CA ALA A 63 -13.40 4.74 5.03
C ALA A 63 -14.06 4.50 6.40
N GLN A 64 -14.41 5.58 7.12
CA GLN A 64 -15.10 5.49 8.42
C GLN A 64 -16.47 4.85 8.27
N ALA A 65 -17.24 5.22 7.24
CA ALA A 65 -18.55 4.65 6.97
C ALA A 65 -18.50 3.13 6.73
N MET A 66 -17.45 2.65 6.02
CA MET A 66 -17.23 1.22 5.81
C MET A 66 -16.96 0.50 7.13
N VAL A 67 -16.07 1.05 7.96
CA VAL A 67 -15.73 0.51 9.28
C VAL A 67 -16.96 0.47 10.18
N ASP A 68 -17.71 1.57 10.26
CA ASP A 68 -18.90 1.69 11.12
C ASP A 68 -20.03 0.74 10.67
N SER A 69 -20.24 0.61 9.36
CA SER A 69 -21.24 -0.32 8.81
C SER A 69 -20.92 -1.77 9.15
N ALA A 70 -19.66 -2.18 9.04
CA ALA A 70 -19.22 -3.52 9.41
C ALA A 70 -19.38 -3.78 10.91
N LYS A 71 -18.98 -2.81 11.76
CA LYS A 71 -19.17 -2.89 13.22
C LYS A 71 -20.63 -2.99 13.61
N ALA A 72 -21.49 -2.13 13.05
CA ALA A 72 -22.92 -2.12 13.33
C ALA A 72 -23.61 -3.43 12.94
N ALA A 73 -23.17 -4.06 11.86
CA ALA A 73 -23.67 -5.36 11.40
C ALA A 73 -23.04 -6.57 12.13
N GLY A 74 -22.04 -6.38 12.99
CA GLY A 74 -21.33 -7.47 13.64
C GLY A 74 -20.51 -8.34 12.68
N VAL A 75 -20.09 -7.79 11.52
CA VAL A 75 -19.27 -8.48 10.54
C VAL A 75 -17.86 -7.91 10.51
N GLN A 76 -16.90 -8.68 9.99
CA GLN A 76 -15.55 -8.21 9.82
C GLN A 76 -15.39 -7.47 8.50
N LEU A 77 -14.68 -6.34 8.51
CA LEU A 77 -14.10 -5.68 7.36
C LEU A 77 -12.60 -5.94 7.41
N MET A 78 -12.10 -6.72 6.45
CA MET A 78 -10.72 -7.14 6.32
C MET A 78 -10.09 -6.37 5.17
N TYR A 79 -8.98 -5.71 5.46
CA TYR A 79 -8.24 -4.87 4.51
C TYR A 79 -7.17 -5.71 3.80
N GLY A 80 -7.15 -5.69 2.48
CA GLY A 80 -6.28 -6.50 1.63
C GLY A 80 -4.83 -6.01 1.60
N GLU A 81 -4.20 -5.85 2.77
CA GLU A 81 -2.78 -5.50 2.90
C GLU A 81 -1.95 -6.78 3.09
N ASN A 82 -1.49 -7.33 1.97
CA ASN A 82 -0.78 -8.60 1.93
C ASN A 82 0.57 -8.61 2.66
N TRP A 83 1.30 -7.48 2.69
CA TRP A 83 2.61 -7.42 3.36
C TRP A 83 2.55 -7.81 4.84
N VAL A 84 1.45 -7.48 5.52
CA VAL A 84 1.24 -7.84 6.94
C VAL A 84 1.20 -9.35 7.15
N HIS A 85 0.86 -10.09 6.11
CA HIS A 85 0.71 -11.54 6.14
C HIS A 85 1.90 -12.27 5.50
N ALA A 86 2.82 -11.56 4.84
CA ALA A 86 3.97 -12.16 4.19
C ALA A 86 4.84 -12.94 5.19
N PRO A 87 5.33 -14.14 4.84
CA PRO A 87 6.10 -15.00 5.76
C PRO A 87 7.33 -14.29 6.33
N SER A 88 8.04 -13.52 5.52
CA SER A 88 9.22 -12.76 5.95
C SER A 88 8.87 -11.63 6.93
N PHE A 89 7.76 -10.92 6.72
CA PHE A 89 7.26 -9.90 7.64
C PHE A 89 6.82 -10.52 8.96
N ARG A 90 6.03 -11.58 8.93
CA ARG A 90 5.56 -12.29 10.12
C ARG A 90 6.73 -12.80 10.96
N ARG A 91 7.74 -13.38 10.29
CA ARG A 91 8.94 -13.85 10.99
C ARG A 91 9.74 -12.71 11.63
N ALA A 92 9.90 -11.60 10.94
CA ALA A 92 10.56 -10.42 11.51
C ALA A 92 9.79 -9.86 12.71
N GLN A 93 8.45 -9.84 12.66
CA GLN A 93 7.60 -9.43 13.78
C GLN A 93 7.75 -10.33 15.01
N GLU A 94 7.79 -11.65 14.82
CA GLU A 94 8.05 -12.61 15.90
C GLU A 94 9.42 -12.40 16.55
N LEU A 95 10.46 -12.21 15.73
CA LEU A 95 11.82 -11.97 16.22
C LEU A 95 11.94 -10.62 16.94
N LEU A 96 11.29 -9.58 16.42
CA LEU A 96 11.23 -8.27 17.10
C LEU A 96 10.55 -8.40 18.47
N HIS A 97 9.41 -9.09 18.53
CA HIS A 97 8.71 -9.36 19.79
C HIS A 97 9.60 -10.14 20.78
N SER A 98 10.24 -11.23 20.33
CA SER A 98 11.09 -12.07 21.18
C SER A 98 12.34 -11.35 21.68
N SER A 99 12.84 -10.35 20.92
CA SER A 99 14.01 -9.55 21.32
C SER A 99 13.67 -8.42 22.29
N GLU A 100 12.39 -8.12 22.52
CA GLU A 100 11.90 -6.96 23.27
C GLU A 100 12.46 -5.61 22.77
N ALA A 101 13.05 -5.60 21.57
CA ALA A 101 13.64 -4.41 20.96
C ALA A 101 12.56 -3.40 20.51
N VAL A 102 12.93 -2.12 20.49
CA VAL A 102 12.09 -1.03 19.98
C VAL A 102 12.42 -0.81 18.52
N ALA A 103 11.44 -0.88 17.62
CA ALA A 103 11.61 -0.44 16.23
C ALA A 103 11.74 1.09 16.20
N LEU A 104 12.96 1.59 16.00
CA LEU A 104 13.31 3.01 16.07
C LEU A 104 13.03 3.72 14.75
N GLU A 105 13.42 3.09 13.66
CA GLU A 105 13.27 3.59 12.29
C GLU A 105 12.87 2.45 11.35
N MET A 106 11.92 2.74 10.48
CA MET A 106 11.49 1.83 9.42
C MET A 106 11.61 2.53 8.07
N ARG A 107 12.14 1.84 7.06
CA ARG A 107 12.26 2.32 5.69
C ARG A 107 11.66 1.30 4.76
N GLY A 108 10.64 1.68 3.99
CA GLY A 108 9.99 0.77 3.07
C GLY A 108 9.74 1.40 1.71
N TRP A 109 9.77 0.59 0.68
CA TRP A 109 9.44 1.03 -0.66
C TRP A 109 8.76 -0.09 -1.45
N GLU A 110 7.88 0.32 -2.32
CA GLU A 110 7.41 -0.50 -3.42
C GLU A 110 7.60 0.27 -4.72
N THR A 111 8.32 -0.33 -5.66
CA THR A 111 8.76 0.34 -6.88
C THR A 111 8.74 -0.62 -8.07
N HIS A 112 8.34 -0.11 -9.23
CA HIS A 112 8.39 -0.81 -10.52
C HIS A 112 8.44 0.19 -11.68
N SER A 113 8.36 -0.29 -12.93
CA SER A 113 8.46 0.56 -14.13
C SER A 113 7.18 1.32 -14.51
N GLY A 114 6.16 1.26 -13.67
CA GLY A 114 4.87 1.91 -13.86
C GLY A 114 3.75 0.98 -14.29
N SER A 115 2.51 1.47 -14.18
CA SER A 115 1.33 0.73 -14.60
C SER A 115 1.08 0.90 -16.10
N HIS A 116 0.77 -0.19 -16.78
CA HIS A 116 0.44 -0.19 -18.21
C HIS A 116 -1.02 0.22 -18.47
N THR A 117 -1.87 0.22 -17.45
CA THR A 117 -3.29 0.59 -17.63
C THR A 117 -3.45 2.12 -17.76
N PRO A 118 -4.20 2.60 -18.76
CA PRO A 118 -4.48 4.04 -18.89
C PRO A 118 -5.16 4.64 -17.67
N TYR A 119 -5.99 3.88 -16.99
CA TYR A 119 -6.70 4.33 -15.78
C TYR A 119 -5.76 4.70 -14.63
N ALA A 120 -4.58 4.08 -14.54
CA ALA A 120 -3.60 4.40 -13.51
C ALA A 120 -3.04 5.83 -13.61
N LYS A 121 -3.21 6.49 -14.76
CA LYS A 121 -2.68 7.81 -15.05
C LYS A 121 -3.61 8.96 -14.68
N LEU A 122 -4.79 8.66 -14.18
CA LEU A 122 -5.85 9.62 -13.88
C LEU A 122 -6.30 9.53 -12.43
N TRP A 123 -6.33 10.66 -11.76
CA TRP A 123 -6.79 10.77 -10.36
C TRP A 123 -8.20 10.18 -10.17
N ARG A 124 -9.11 10.51 -11.08
CA ARG A 124 -10.50 10.05 -11.06
C ARG A 124 -10.68 8.55 -10.88
N TYR A 125 -9.72 7.74 -11.32
CA TYR A 125 -9.84 6.27 -11.24
C TYR A 125 -9.08 5.65 -10.09
N ASN A 126 -8.01 6.31 -9.61
CA ASN A 126 -7.16 5.76 -8.57
C ASN A 126 -7.16 6.55 -7.27
N GLY A 127 -7.54 7.84 -7.31
CA GLY A 127 -7.50 8.73 -6.15
C GLY A 127 -6.09 9.20 -5.79
N GLY A 128 -5.16 9.11 -6.73
CA GLY A 128 -3.76 9.49 -6.64
C GLY A 128 -2.85 8.59 -7.46
N GLY A 129 -1.56 8.79 -7.38
CA GLY A 129 -0.54 8.08 -8.16
C GLY A 129 0.24 7.04 -7.35
N ALA A 130 1.58 7.08 -7.44
CA ALA A 130 2.46 6.11 -6.82
C ALA A 130 2.33 6.06 -5.28
N LEU A 131 2.02 7.18 -4.64
CA LEU A 131 1.88 7.23 -3.18
C LEU A 131 0.73 6.31 -2.71
N ILE A 132 -0.45 6.41 -3.31
CA ILE A 132 -1.60 5.58 -2.91
C ILE A 132 -1.53 4.17 -3.50
N ARG A 133 -0.96 4.00 -4.72
CA ARG A 133 -0.91 2.69 -5.37
C ARG A 133 0.17 1.79 -4.80
N LEU A 134 1.34 2.33 -4.47
CA LEU A 134 2.54 1.60 -4.10
C LEU A 134 2.91 1.82 -2.63
N ALA A 135 3.06 3.07 -2.17
CA ALA A 135 3.48 3.33 -0.80
C ALA A 135 2.43 2.91 0.26
N ALA A 136 1.19 2.59 -0.13
CA ALA A 136 0.18 2.04 0.77
C ALA A 136 0.67 0.78 1.50
N HIS A 137 1.41 -0.10 0.81
CA HIS A 137 1.95 -1.34 1.37
C HIS A 137 2.98 -1.10 2.48
N PRO A 138 4.10 -0.40 2.26
CA PRO A 138 5.04 -0.13 3.35
C PRO A 138 4.41 0.70 4.48
N ILE A 139 3.48 1.62 4.19
CA ILE A 139 2.73 2.36 5.23
C ILE A 139 1.91 1.39 6.08
N GLY A 140 1.13 0.51 5.46
CA GLY A 140 0.32 -0.50 6.15
C GLY A 140 1.16 -1.42 7.03
N ALA A 141 2.26 -1.93 6.50
CA ALA A 141 3.19 -2.78 7.23
C ALA A 141 3.82 -2.07 8.45
N MET A 142 4.26 -0.81 8.30
CA MET A 142 4.82 -0.02 9.40
C MET A 142 3.80 0.24 10.51
N VAL A 143 2.56 0.59 10.14
CA VAL A 143 1.48 0.82 11.11
C VAL A 143 1.13 -0.48 11.83
N ALA A 144 1.02 -1.60 11.12
CA ALA A 144 0.74 -2.90 11.71
C ALA A 144 1.86 -3.35 12.68
N LEU A 145 3.14 -3.15 12.30
CA LEU A 145 4.28 -3.50 13.14
C LEU A 145 4.28 -2.69 14.45
N LYS A 146 4.07 -1.37 14.36
CA LYS A 146 4.04 -0.49 15.55
C LYS A 146 2.82 -0.75 16.43
N LYS A 147 1.66 -1.08 15.84
CA LYS A 147 0.47 -1.52 16.58
C LYS A 147 0.75 -2.79 17.39
N ALA A 148 1.37 -3.78 16.75
CA ALA A 148 1.73 -5.04 17.41
C ALA A 148 2.79 -4.85 18.51
N GLU A 149 3.82 -4.03 18.25
CA GLU A 149 4.83 -3.65 19.24
C GLU A 149 4.20 -2.97 20.45
N GLY A 150 3.30 -2.01 20.25
CA GLY A 150 2.57 -1.35 21.34
C GLY A 150 1.72 -2.35 22.15
N GLN A 151 0.97 -3.22 21.47
CA GLN A 151 0.15 -4.25 22.13
C GLN A 151 1.00 -5.17 23.04
N SER A 152 2.18 -5.58 22.58
CA SER A 152 3.08 -6.43 23.37
C SER A 152 3.61 -5.78 24.65
N ARG A 153 3.59 -4.44 24.68
CA ARG A 153 4.02 -3.62 25.82
C ARG A 153 2.87 -3.05 26.67
N GLY A 154 1.62 -3.32 26.26
CA GLY A 154 0.44 -2.71 26.87
C GLY A 154 0.28 -1.22 26.55
N GLU A 155 0.86 -0.76 25.44
CA GLU A 155 0.84 0.63 24.97
C GLU A 155 0.04 0.77 23.68
N SER A 156 -0.42 1.99 23.38
CA SER A 156 -1.02 2.33 22.08
C SER A 156 -0.05 3.20 21.29
N ILE A 157 0.69 2.59 20.36
CA ILE A 157 1.58 3.31 19.46
C ILE A 157 0.83 3.59 18.15
N VAL A 158 0.65 4.87 17.85
CA VAL A 158 -0.14 5.33 16.69
C VAL A 158 0.63 6.37 15.87
N PRO A 159 0.39 6.48 14.56
CA PRO A 159 0.91 7.57 13.75
C PRO A 159 0.27 8.89 14.18
N VAL A 160 1.07 9.94 14.32
CA VAL A 160 0.62 11.26 14.83
C VAL A 160 0.88 12.41 13.88
N GLU A 161 1.79 12.25 12.93
CA GLU A 161 2.20 13.33 12.04
C GLU A 161 2.87 12.79 10.78
N VAL A 162 2.68 13.49 9.65
CA VAL A 162 3.32 13.14 8.38
C VAL A 162 3.94 14.36 7.70
N THR A 163 4.99 14.08 6.90
CA THR A 163 5.55 15.00 5.90
C THR A 163 5.69 14.24 4.60
N CYS A 164 5.35 14.85 3.47
CA CYS A 164 5.32 14.17 2.18
C CYS A 164 5.80 15.09 1.06
N GLU A 165 6.41 14.48 0.06
CA GLU A 165 6.70 15.05 -1.25
C GLU A 165 6.22 14.11 -2.33
N VAL A 166 5.66 14.65 -3.42
CA VAL A 166 5.21 13.91 -4.60
C VAL A 166 5.66 14.62 -5.87
N ALA A 167 5.96 13.85 -6.91
CA ALA A 167 6.43 14.39 -8.20
C ALA A 167 6.07 13.48 -9.38
N ASP A 168 5.96 14.07 -10.56
CA ASP A 168 6.06 13.32 -11.82
C ASP A 168 7.50 13.43 -12.36
N LEU A 169 8.32 12.44 -12.05
CA LEU A 169 9.72 12.37 -12.49
C LEU A 169 9.84 11.97 -13.97
N SER A 170 8.78 11.44 -14.59
CA SER A 170 8.80 11.09 -16.01
C SER A 170 8.94 12.31 -16.92
N LEU A 171 8.59 13.50 -16.43
CA LEU A 171 8.80 14.77 -17.14
C LEU A 171 10.30 15.05 -17.36
N ALA A 172 11.14 14.71 -16.39
CA ALA A 172 12.59 14.86 -16.51
C ALA A 172 13.20 13.87 -17.52
N ALA A 173 12.58 12.70 -17.68
CA ALA A 173 13.04 11.68 -18.62
C ALA A 173 12.94 12.11 -20.08
N ALA A 174 12.11 13.10 -20.40
CA ALA A 174 11.97 13.66 -21.75
C ALA A 174 13.24 14.38 -22.25
N ALA A 175 14.17 14.73 -21.35
CA ALA A 175 15.46 15.34 -21.73
C ALA A 175 16.49 14.32 -22.26
N GLY A 176 16.23 13.04 -22.12
CA GLY A 176 17.10 11.94 -22.52
C GLY A 176 16.57 11.12 -23.71
N PRO A 177 17.14 9.93 -23.95
CA PRO A 177 16.61 9.00 -24.93
C PRO A 177 15.23 8.48 -24.50
N GLU A 178 14.52 7.82 -25.42
CA GLU A 178 13.18 7.28 -25.16
C GLU A 178 13.13 6.46 -23.86
N PRO A 179 12.34 6.89 -22.86
CA PRO A 179 12.28 6.21 -21.57
C PRO A 179 11.65 4.81 -21.70
N LYS A 180 12.11 3.89 -20.87
CA LYS A 180 11.54 2.53 -20.77
C LYS A 180 10.65 2.36 -19.53
N ILE A 181 10.50 3.40 -18.73
CA ILE A 181 9.48 3.52 -17.70
C ILE A 181 8.17 4.04 -18.29
N THR A 182 7.07 3.87 -17.57
CA THR A 182 5.78 4.45 -17.95
C THR A 182 5.84 5.98 -17.86
N THR A 183 5.40 6.63 -18.92
CA THR A 183 5.30 8.10 -19.04
C THR A 183 3.88 8.53 -19.39
N GLY A 184 3.67 9.84 -19.51
CA GLY A 184 2.37 10.41 -19.89
C GLY A 184 1.34 10.31 -18.77
N TRP A 185 1.78 10.49 -17.54
CA TRP A 185 0.90 10.70 -16.37
C TRP A 185 0.12 11.99 -16.59
N VAL A 186 -1.17 11.97 -16.31
CA VAL A 186 -2.07 13.09 -16.65
C VAL A 186 -2.18 14.07 -15.48
N ASP A 187 -2.59 13.57 -14.32
CA ASP A 187 -2.87 14.39 -13.14
C ASP A 187 -2.51 13.69 -11.82
N VAL A 188 -1.68 12.65 -11.89
CA VAL A 188 -1.17 11.88 -10.73
C VAL A 188 0.37 11.87 -10.75
N GLU A 189 0.94 11.72 -9.58
CA GLU A 189 2.38 11.54 -9.40
C GLU A 189 2.83 10.11 -9.73
N ASN A 190 4.08 9.96 -10.20
CA ASN A 190 4.74 8.67 -10.39
C ASN A 190 5.84 8.39 -9.36
N TRP A 191 6.00 9.29 -8.40
CA TRP A 191 6.89 9.18 -7.28
C TRP A 191 6.32 9.90 -6.07
N GLY A 192 6.41 9.25 -4.90
CA GLY A 192 6.04 9.86 -3.63
C GLY A 192 6.92 9.33 -2.50
N CYS A 193 7.33 10.23 -1.60
CA CYS A 193 8.05 9.91 -0.37
C CYS A 193 7.34 10.53 0.82
N LEU A 194 7.04 9.72 1.83
CA LEU A 194 6.31 10.13 3.01
C LEU A 194 7.05 9.70 4.26
N THR A 195 7.19 10.60 5.24
CA THR A 195 7.68 10.28 6.57
C THR A 195 6.55 10.28 7.58
N ILE A 196 6.53 9.27 8.47
CA ILE A 196 5.55 9.12 9.54
C ILE A 196 6.27 9.32 10.88
N ARG A 197 5.70 10.14 11.76
CA ARG A 197 6.08 10.17 13.17
C ARG A 197 5.05 9.40 13.98
N PHE A 198 5.51 8.43 14.76
CA PHE A 198 4.68 7.69 15.71
C PHE A 198 4.65 8.37 17.09
N SER A 199 3.65 8.03 17.90
CA SER A 199 3.42 8.63 19.23
C SER A 199 4.56 8.40 20.22
N ASP A 200 5.30 7.30 20.06
CA ASP A 200 6.50 6.96 20.84
C ASP A 200 7.77 7.68 20.37
N GLY A 201 7.66 8.56 19.38
CA GLY A 201 8.79 9.32 18.84
C GLY A 201 9.54 8.62 17.70
N THR A 202 9.23 7.38 17.36
CA THR A 202 9.88 6.63 16.28
C THR A 202 9.45 7.11 14.88
N ARG A 203 10.14 6.65 13.84
CA ARG A 203 9.95 7.14 12.46
C ARG A 203 9.74 6.02 11.45
N GLY A 204 8.87 6.29 10.47
CA GLY A 204 8.74 5.52 9.24
C GLY A 204 9.02 6.39 8.01
N VAL A 205 9.64 5.81 6.99
CA VAL A 205 9.82 6.41 5.65
C VAL A 205 9.26 5.44 4.64
N ALA A 206 8.27 5.88 3.88
CA ALA A 206 7.64 5.07 2.83
C ALA A 206 7.81 5.73 1.47
N ILE A 207 8.20 4.96 0.46
CA ILE A 207 8.38 5.42 -0.92
C ILE A 207 7.52 4.56 -1.84
N GLY A 208 6.80 5.22 -2.75
CA GLY A 208 6.16 4.60 -3.91
C GLY A 208 6.75 5.19 -5.19
N SER A 209 7.16 4.37 -6.15
CA SER A 209 7.79 4.87 -7.36
C SER A 209 7.51 4.00 -8.59
N ASP A 210 7.09 4.64 -9.68
CA ASP A 210 6.91 4.02 -11.00
C ASP A 210 8.15 4.18 -11.91
N ASN A 211 9.34 4.39 -11.31
CA ASN A 211 10.55 4.77 -12.07
C ASN A 211 11.64 3.69 -12.06
N GLN A 212 11.37 2.51 -11.57
CA GLN A 212 12.35 1.43 -11.47
C GLN A 212 12.22 0.46 -12.64
N LEU A 213 13.35 0.14 -13.28
CA LEU A 213 13.47 -0.92 -14.29
C LEU A 213 14.03 -2.21 -13.66
N GLY A 214 13.75 -3.34 -14.30
CA GLY A 214 14.30 -4.63 -13.88
C GLY A 214 13.40 -5.43 -12.94
N GLY A 215 12.11 -5.19 -12.97
CA GLY A 215 11.10 -5.87 -12.14
C GLY A 215 10.52 -4.99 -11.06
N MET A 216 9.88 -5.62 -10.10
CA MET A 216 9.30 -4.96 -8.91
C MET A 216 10.21 -5.16 -7.70
N GLU A 217 10.37 -4.13 -6.88
CA GLU A 217 10.96 -4.23 -5.55
C GLU A 217 9.93 -3.85 -4.49
N SER A 218 9.74 -4.77 -3.55
CA SER A 218 8.90 -4.59 -2.36
C SER A 218 9.76 -4.89 -1.13
N HIS A 219 10.11 -3.87 -0.38
CA HIS A 219 11.12 -3.98 0.68
C HIS A 219 10.76 -3.20 1.93
N LEU A 220 11.04 -3.76 3.10
CA LEU A 220 10.94 -3.08 4.38
C LEU A 220 12.19 -3.37 5.23
N LYS A 221 12.90 -2.32 5.62
CA LYS A 221 13.99 -2.37 6.59
C LYS A 221 13.51 -1.85 7.93
N VAL A 222 13.78 -2.59 8.99
CA VAL A 222 13.48 -2.22 10.38
C VAL A 222 14.78 -2.11 11.15
N LEU A 223 15.07 -0.92 11.66
CA LEU A 223 16.20 -0.63 12.53
C LEU A 223 15.67 -0.56 13.97
N ALA A 224 16.01 -1.54 14.78
CA ALA A 224 15.57 -1.64 16.16
C ALA A 224 16.72 -1.37 17.14
N SER A 225 16.39 -1.23 18.42
CA SER A 225 17.36 -0.84 19.46
C SER A 225 18.48 -1.86 19.69
N THR A 226 18.26 -3.14 19.37
CA THR A 226 19.23 -4.22 19.58
C THR A 226 19.42 -5.11 18.35
N CYS A 227 18.62 -4.93 17.31
CA CYS A 227 18.67 -5.77 16.09
C CYS A 227 18.19 -4.97 14.88
N GLN A 228 18.28 -5.58 13.70
CA GLN A 228 17.69 -5.03 12.46
C GLN A 228 17.17 -6.17 11.58
N PHE A 229 16.19 -5.81 10.72
CA PHE A 229 15.63 -6.74 9.76
C PHE A 229 15.63 -6.10 8.37
N GLU A 230 15.94 -6.92 7.37
CA GLU A 230 15.73 -6.59 5.96
C GLU A 230 14.72 -7.59 5.41
N ILE A 231 13.53 -7.08 5.08
CA ILE A 231 12.38 -7.87 4.65
C ILE A 231 12.22 -7.61 3.16
N ASN A 232 12.55 -8.61 2.35
CA ASN A 232 12.33 -8.59 0.92
C ASN A 232 11.07 -9.40 0.59
N LEU A 233 10.06 -8.72 0.06
CA LEU A 233 8.76 -9.30 -0.24
C LEU A 233 8.63 -9.69 -1.71
N SER A 234 9.52 -9.13 -2.55
CA SER A 234 9.59 -9.40 -3.99
C SER A 234 10.84 -8.72 -4.59
N PRO A 235 11.63 -9.39 -5.37
CA PRO A 235 11.93 -10.81 -5.50
C PRO A 235 12.78 -11.31 -4.33
N ASN A 236 12.79 -12.59 -4.03
CA ASN A 236 13.44 -13.15 -2.85
C ASN A 236 14.81 -13.79 -3.10
N ASN A 237 15.36 -13.74 -4.30
CA ASN A 237 16.65 -14.32 -4.70
C ASN A 237 16.84 -15.82 -4.37
N MET A 238 15.77 -16.57 -4.17
CA MET A 238 15.85 -18.02 -3.91
C MET A 238 16.31 -18.80 -5.13
N LEU A 239 16.05 -18.29 -6.32
CA LEU A 239 16.47 -18.86 -7.59
C LEU A 239 17.08 -17.75 -8.46
N ARG A 240 18.19 -18.07 -9.13
CA ARG A 240 18.74 -17.24 -10.21
C ARG A 240 18.80 -18.07 -11.48
N SER A 241 18.37 -17.49 -12.57
CA SER A 241 18.46 -18.08 -13.90
C SER A 241 19.25 -17.17 -14.84
N TYR A 242 19.85 -17.74 -15.84
CA TYR A 242 20.52 -17.02 -16.91
C TYR A 242 19.96 -17.47 -18.25
N ALA A 243 19.48 -16.53 -19.06
CA ALA A 243 19.06 -16.77 -20.42
C ALA A 243 19.96 -16.00 -21.39
N VAL A 244 20.38 -16.65 -22.46
CA VAL A 244 21.22 -15.99 -23.49
C VAL A 244 20.42 -14.94 -24.26
N GLU A 245 19.13 -15.23 -24.49
CA GLU A 245 18.23 -14.37 -25.24
C GLU A 245 16.84 -14.36 -24.64
N ASP A 246 16.01 -13.41 -25.05
CA ASP A 246 14.63 -13.29 -24.62
C ASP A 246 13.79 -14.47 -25.17
N GLY A 247 12.78 -14.91 -24.40
CA GLY A 247 11.95 -16.05 -24.77
C GLY A 247 12.60 -17.43 -24.53
N ALA A 248 13.79 -17.50 -23.92
CA ALA A 248 14.46 -18.76 -23.63
C ALA A 248 13.65 -19.71 -22.75
N PHE A 249 12.75 -19.17 -21.91
CA PHE A 249 11.83 -19.91 -21.04
C PHE A 249 10.42 -20.05 -21.63
N GLY A 250 10.22 -19.70 -22.91
CA GLY A 250 8.92 -19.74 -23.58
C GLY A 250 7.94 -18.76 -22.93
N GLU A 251 6.72 -19.25 -22.69
CA GLU A 251 5.64 -18.47 -22.08
C GLU A 251 5.64 -18.51 -20.54
N GLU A 252 6.71 -19.06 -19.93
CA GLU A 252 6.78 -19.13 -18.47
C GLU A 252 6.89 -17.74 -17.83
N TYR A 253 6.11 -17.53 -16.78
CA TYR A 253 6.17 -16.34 -15.96
C TYR A 253 7.43 -16.35 -15.12
N VAL A 254 8.29 -15.37 -15.27
CA VAL A 254 9.56 -15.26 -14.55
C VAL A 254 9.41 -14.40 -13.30
N MET A 255 8.91 -13.18 -13.46
CA MET A 255 8.62 -12.24 -12.36
C MET A 255 7.80 -11.05 -12.84
N GLU A 256 7.07 -10.41 -11.93
CA GLU A 256 6.26 -9.23 -12.26
C GLU A 256 7.13 -8.05 -12.74
N LYS A 257 6.66 -7.36 -13.78
CA LYS A 257 7.31 -6.17 -14.37
C LYS A 257 8.72 -6.41 -14.95
N ALA A 258 9.15 -7.66 -15.13
CA ALA A 258 10.33 -7.94 -15.93
C ALA A 258 10.05 -7.60 -17.40
N SER A 259 10.93 -6.81 -18.00
CA SER A 259 10.80 -6.40 -19.40
C SER A 259 11.48 -7.35 -20.39
N THR A 260 12.28 -8.30 -19.89
CA THR A 260 13.01 -9.30 -20.67
C THR A 260 13.36 -10.48 -19.80
N GLN A 261 13.49 -11.67 -20.41
CA GLN A 261 14.04 -12.87 -19.78
C GLN A 261 15.54 -12.99 -20.03
N ALA A 262 16.12 -12.17 -20.91
CA ALA A 262 17.56 -12.25 -21.24
C ALA A 262 18.45 -11.79 -20.08
N GLY A 263 19.62 -12.41 -19.97
CA GLY A 263 20.57 -12.16 -18.89
C GLY A 263 20.24 -12.86 -17.60
N TRP A 264 20.77 -12.35 -16.47
CA TRP A 264 20.47 -12.84 -15.15
C TRP A 264 19.10 -12.38 -14.67
N ASN A 265 18.29 -13.32 -14.25
CA ASN A 265 16.96 -13.12 -13.66
C ASN A 265 16.87 -13.81 -12.29
N THR A 266 15.91 -13.37 -11.49
CA THR A 266 15.56 -13.97 -10.19
C THR A 266 14.11 -14.44 -10.22
N PRO A 267 13.79 -15.58 -10.87
CA PRO A 267 12.45 -16.12 -10.90
C PRO A 267 11.95 -16.38 -9.47
N ILE A 268 10.72 -15.97 -9.19
CA ILE A 268 10.11 -16.19 -7.90
C ILE A 268 9.39 -17.55 -7.93
N PRO A 269 9.78 -18.51 -7.09
CA PRO A 269 9.18 -19.86 -7.12
C PRO A 269 7.68 -19.86 -6.78
N ASP A 270 7.27 -18.97 -5.87
CA ASP A 270 5.88 -18.81 -5.42
C ASP A 270 5.66 -17.37 -4.95
N GLU A 271 5.12 -16.54 -5.85
CA GLU A 271 4.90 -15.12 -5.59
C GLU A 271 3.76 -14.89 -4.62
N ASP A 272 2.67 -15.68 -4.72
CA ASP A 272 1.53 -15.55 -3.82
C ASP A 272 1.88 -15.89 -2.38
N TRP A 273 2.75 -16.87 -2.18
CA TRP A 273 3.27 -17.21 -0.87
C TRP A 273 4.23 -16.15 -0.33
N SER A 274 5.23 -15.75 -1.12
CA SER A 274 6.30 -14.84 -0.66
C SER A 274 5.80 -13.43 -0.40
N SER A 275 4.86 -12.93 -1.22
CA SER A 275 4.21 -11.62 -1.05
C SER A 275 3.14 -11.59 0.04
N GLY A 276 2.67 -12.78 0.50
CA GLY A 276 1.69 -12.91 1.57
C GLY A 276 0.23 -13.02 1.14
N HIS A 277 -0.09 -13.08 -0.15
CA HIS A 277 -1.48 -13.18 -0.61
C HIS A 277 -2.17 -14.46 -0.12
N GLN A 278 -1.50 -15.60 -0.25
CA GLN A 278 -2.04 -16.86 0.26
C GLN A 278 -2.27 -16.81 1.77
N ALA A 279 -1.25 -16.40 2.53
CA ALA A 279 -1.35 -16.33 3.98
C ALA A 279 -2.42 -15.30 4.45
N MET A 280 -2.64 -14.23 3.69
CA MET A 280 -3.71 -13.26 3.94
C MET A 280 -5.08 -13.91 3.81
N CYS A 281 -5.33 -14.66 2.73
CA CYS A 281 -6.60 -15.36 2.52
C CYS A 281 -6.86 -16.40 3.63
N ASP A 282 -5.85 -17.19 3.99
CA ASP A 282 -5.93 -18.18 5.06
C ASP A 282 -6.23 -17.51 6.42
N GLU A 283 -5.56 -16.40 6.73
CA GLU A 283 -5.79 -15.63 7.96
C GLU A 283 -7.21 -15.05 8.01
N PHE A 284 -7.72 -14.53 6.90
CA PHE A 284 -9.07 -13.98 6.85
C PHE A 284 -10.13 -15.07 7.12
N ILE A 285 -9.96 -16.24 6.55
CA ILE A 285 -10.84 -17.39 6.79
C ILE A 285 -10.75 -17.84 8.25
N ALA A 286 -9.52 -17.94 8.80
CA ALA A 286 -9.31 -18.33 10.19
C ALA A 286 -9.93 -17.31 11.16
N ALA A 287 -9.71 -16.01 10.93
CA ALA A 287 -10.27 -14.92 11.75
C ALA A 287 -11.81 -14.97 11.82
N VAL A 288 -12.47 -15.25 10.69
CA VAL A 288 -13.93 -15.40 10.64
C VAL A 288 -14.38 -16.64 11.42
N ARG A 289 -13.73 -17.80 11.22
CA ARG A 289 -14.08 -19.06 11.90
C ARG A 289 -13.89 -19.02 13.40
N GLU A 290 -12.88 -18.29 13.85
CA GLU A 290 -12.49 -18.16 15.27
C GLU A 290 -13.16 -16.96 15.94
N GLY A 291 -13.87 -16.13 15.21
CA GLY A 291 -14.54 -14.94 15.75
C GLY A 291 -13.57 -13.88 16.31
N ARG A 292 -12.35 -13.81 15.80
CA ARG A 292 -11.32 -12.87 16.22
C ARG A 292 -11.00 -11.82 15.13
N PRO A 293 -10.48 -10.65 15.50
CA PRO A 293 -10.02 -9.70 14.49
C PRO A 293 -8.81 -10.24 13.70
N THR A 294 -8.66 -9.77 12.47
CA THR A 294 -7.47 -10.00 11.64
C THR A 294 -6.39 -8.95 11.93
N ALA A 295 -5.13 -9.25 11.59
CA ALA A 295 -4.02 -8.32 11.69
C ALA A 295 -4.16 -7.14 10.69
N SER A 296 -4.88 -7.35 9.60
CA SER A 296 -5.18 -6.37 8.55
C SER A 296 -6.68 -6.10 8.52
N ASP A 297 -7.17 -5.37 9.51
CA ASP A 297 -8.57 -5.00 9.68
C ASP A 297 -8.93 -3.68 8.97
N GLY A 298 -10.23 -3.33 8.97
CA GLY A 298 -10.72 -2.07 8.40
C GLY A 298 -10.13 -0.83 9.08
N GLU A 299 -9.74 -0.91 10.37
CA GLU A 299 -9.06 0.17 11.08
C GLU A 299 -7.66 0.43 10.52
N LEU A 300 -6.93 -0.62 10.16
CA LEU A 300 -5.66 -0.47 9.46
C LEU A 300 -5.85 0.25 8.13
N GLY A 301 -6.85 -0.15 7.34
CA GLY A 301 -7.16 0.51 6.07
C GLY A 301 -7.56 1.97 6.21
N LEU A 302 -8.35 2.30 7.24
CA LEU A 302 -8.71 3.68 7.59
C LEU A 302 -7.47 4.51 7.96
N GLU A 303 -6.56 3.96 8.76
CA GLU A 303 -5.35 4.67 9.17
C GLU A 303 -4.38 4.87 7.99
N VAL A 304 -4.22 3.88 7.12
CA VAL A 304 -3.45 4.01 5.87
C VAL A 304 -4.04 5.11 4.97
N THR A 305 -5.36 5.14 4.80
CA THR A 305 -6.06 6.20 4.06
C THR A 305 -5.78 7.57 4.66
N ARG A 306 -5.86 7.70 5.98
CA ARG A 306 -5.56 8.95 6.72
C ARG A 306 -4.13 9.43 6.45
N ILE A 307 -3.15 8.54 6.57
CA ILE A 307 -1.72 8.85 6.37
C ILE A 307 -1.49 9.33 4.94
N ILE A 308 -1.99 8.61 3.93
CA ILE A 308 -1.79 8.93 2.52
C ILE A 308 -2.40 10.28 2.16
N TYR A 309 -3.68 10.52 2.49
CA TYR A 309 -4.32 11.78 2.14
C TYR A 309 -3.80 12.96 2.96
N SER A 310 -3.40 12.77 4.22
CA SER A 310 -2.63 13.79 4.96
C SER A 310 -1.26 14.03 4.34
N GLY A 311 -0.64 13.02 3.74
CA GLY A 311 0.56 13.15 2.92
C GLY A 311 0.33 14.06 1.71
N TYR A 312 -0.75 13.86 0.96
CA TYR A 312 -1.10 14.77 -0.15
C TYR A 312 -1.35 16.22 0.32
N VAL A 313 -1.98 16.41 1.50
CA VAL A 313 -2.11 17.75 2.10
C VAL A 313 -0.73 18.33 2.42
N SER A 314 0.15 17.53 3.03
CA SER A 314 1.52 17.94 3.36
C SER A 314 2.31 18.38 2.13
N ALA A 315 2.24 17.61 1.05
CA ALA A 315 2.92 17.92 -0.21
C ALA A 315 2.37 19.20 -0.85
N ALA A 316 1.06 19.38 -0.85
CA ALA A 316 0.42 20.57 -1.43
C ALA A 316 0.69 21.86 -0.65
N GLU A 317 0.76 21.78 0.69
CA GLU A 317 0.93 22.93 1.58
C GLU A 317 2.40 23.15 1.99
N GLY A 318 3.33 22.27 1.64
CA GLY A 318 4.75 22.35 1.98
C GLY A 318 5.02 22.33 3.50
N ARG A 319 4.17 21.68 4.27
CA ARG A 319 4.28 21.63 5.73
C ARG A 319 3.99 20.24 6.29
N ARG A 320 4.39 20.06 7.53
CA ARG A 320 4.02 18.90 8.34
C ARG A 320 2.53 18.94 8.69
N VAL A 321 1.86 17.79 8.64
CA VAL A 321 0.44 17.64 8.94
C VAL A 321 0.23 16.70 10.12
N ALA A 322 -0.50 17.18 11.14
CA ALA A 322 -0.92 16.35 12.27
C ALA A 322 -2.07 15.42 11.84
N LEU A 323 -2.03 14.19 12.31
CA LEU A 323 -3.05 13.16 12.00
C LEU A 323 -4.18 13.13 13.03
N ARG A 324 -3.97 13.74 14.21
CA ARG A 324 -4.90 13.73 15.36
C ARG A 324 -4.86 15.08 16.07
#